data_729b3173d80c9507fbb4ae2f2eb7d94e
#
_entry.id   729b3173d80c9507fbb4ae2f2eb7d94e
#
_cell.length_a   1.000
_cell.length_b   1.000
_cell.length_c   1.000
_cell.angle_alpha   90.00
_cell.angle_beta   90.00
_cell.angle_gamma   90.00
#
_symmetry.space_group_name_H-M   'P 1'
#
loop_
_entity.id
_entity.type
_entity.pdbx_description
1 polymer ?
#
loop_
_entity_poly.entity_id
_entity_poly.type
_entity_poly.pdbx_seq_one_letter_code
_entity_poly.pdbx_strand_id
1 'polypeptide(L)'
;TLVTSKNHGNKILQNLIQKINFPKVEIMGSIGCKIASIVRGDSDIYICLSLPGKSSPKDWDFAAPESILKAAGGAITNLDNQELIYGKDSFEQGGIIIATNDKKTHEDICYKIKKIIQNNSIYPL
;
A
#
# COMPACT_ATOMS: atom_id res chain seq x y z
N THR A 1 -11.35 5.39 4.30
CA THR A 1 -11.21 4.05 4.89
C THR A 1 -9.94 3.40 4.42
N LEU A 2 -9.09 3.03 5.34
CA LEU A 2 -7.90 2.25 5.09
C LEU A 2 -8.24 0.76 5.17
N VAL A 3 -7.80 -0.02 4.21
CA VAL A 3 -7.79 -1.47 4.31
C VAL A 3 -6.38 -1.95 4.62
N THR A 4 -6.23 -2.93 5.48
CA THR A 4 -4.93 -3.45 5.90
C THR A 4 -4.96 -4.97 6.04
N SER A 5 -3.78 -5.57 6.19
CA SER A 5 -3.62 -7.01 6.26
C SER A 5 -3.98 -7.61 7.61
N LYS A 6 -4.60 -8.78 7.56
CA LYS A 6 -5.05 -9.53 8.73
C LYS A 6 -3.88 -10.02 9.62
N ASN A 7 -2.75 -10.36 9.01
CA ASN A 7 -1.68 -11.09 9.68
C ASN A 7 -0.44 -10.24 9.97
N HIS A 8 -0.56 -8.92 9.95
CA HIS A 8 0.61 -8.07 10.12
C HIS A 8 0.67 -7.47 11.50
N GLY A 9 1.24 -8.23 12.44
CA GLY A 9 1.72 -7.70 13.69
C GLY A 9 2.92 -6.78 13.51
N ASN A 10 2.99 -6.06 12.42
CA ASN A 10 4.07 -5.15 12.10
C ASN A 10 3.86 -3.86 12.85
N LYS A 11 4.67 -3.63 13.89
CA LYS A 11 4.57 -2.44 14.73
C LYS A 11 4.80 -1.15 13.94
N ILE A 12 5.66 -1.20 12.93
CA ILE A 12 5.96 -0.03 12.09
C ILE A 12 4.72 0.40 11.34
N LEU A 13 4.02 -0.54 10.72
CA LEU A 13 2.78 -0.25 10.01
C LEU A 13 1.69 0.26 10.97
N GLN A 14 1.57 -0.34 12.15
CA GLN A 14 0.61 0.10 13.15
C GLN A 14 0.90 1.52 13.61
N ASN A 15 2.17 1.87 13.84
CA ASN A 15 2.57 3.23 14.19
C ASN A 15 2.20 4.22 13.10
N LEU A 16 2.44 3.85 11.84
CA LEU A 16 2.10 4.69 10.70
C LEU A 16 0.59 4.93 10.64
N ILE A 17 -0.21 3.89 10.79
CA ILE A 17 -1.68 3.98 10.77
C ILE A 17 -2.16 4.91 11.88
N GLN A 18 -1.62 4.79 13.08
CA GLN A 18 -1.98 5.66 14.20
C GLN A 18 -1.63 7.12 13.94
N LYS A 19 -0.46 7.39 13.36
CA LYS A 19 -0.01 8.75 13.08
C LYS A 19 -0.85 9.43 12.00
N ILE A 20 -1.29 8.67 11.00
CA ILE A 20 -2.17 9.21 9.95
C ILE A 20 -3.59 9.43 10.47
N ASN A 21 -4.02 8.61 11.43
CA ASN A 21 -5.33 8.72 12.08
C ASN A 21 -6.50 8.58 11.10
N PHE A 22 -6.58 7.44 10.44
CA PHE A 22 -7.69 7.15 9.53
C PHE A 22 -9.02 7.05 10.29
N PRO A 23 -10.11 7.63 9.75
CA PRO A 23 -11.44 7.52 10.38
C PRO A 23 -11.93 6.09 10.52
N LYS A 24 -11.56 5.21 9.61
CA LYS A 24 -11.97 3.82 9.63
C LYS A 24 -10.86 2.95 9.07
N VAL A 25 -10.59 1.84 9.75
CA VAL A 25 -9.60 0.82 9.32
C VAL A 25 -10.30 -0.52 9.22
N GLU A 26 -10.22 -1.16 8.07
CA GLU A 26 -10.77 -2.50 7.86
C GLU A 26 -9.64 -3.51 7.65
N ILE A 27 -9.83 -4.71 8.18
CA ILE A 27 -8.86 -5.80 8.09
C ILE A 27 -9.38 -6.82 7.10
N MET A 28 -8.57 -7.14 6.10
CA MET A 28 -8.91 -8.11 5.06
C MET A 28 -7.72 -9.04 4.79
N GLY A 29 -8.03 -10.19 4.18
CA GLY A 29 -7.03 -11.19 3.81
C GLY A 29 -6.17 -10.77 2.63
N SER A 30 -6.29 -11.44 1.49
CA SER A 30 -5.38 -11.30 0.35
C SER A 30 -5.26 -9.87 -0.21
N ILE A 31 -4.17 -9.63 -0.93
CA ILE A 31 -3.97 -8.37 -1.66
C ILE A 31 -5.09 -8.16 -2.68
N GLY A 32 -5.48 -9.21 -3.40
CA GLY A 32 -6.58 -9.13 -4.35
C GLY A 32 -7.88 -8.66 -3.72
N CYS A 33 -8.23 -9.18 -2.55
CA CYS A 33 -9.43 -8.75 -1.82
C CYS A 33 -9.35 -7.30 -1.38
N LYS A 34 -8.18 -6.85 -0.91
CA LYS A 34 -7.98 -5.45 -0.50
C LYS A 34 -8.11 -4.50 -1.68
N ILE A 35 -7.50 -4.83 -2.81
CA ILE A 35 -7.63 -4.02 -4.02
C ILE A 35 -9.06 -4.02 -4.55
N ALA A 36 -9.74 -5.17 -4.53
CA ALA A 36 -11.15 -5.25 -4.92
C ALA A 36 -12.04 -4.36 -4.05
N SER A 37 -11.75 -4.26 -2.77
CA SER A 37 -12.46 -3.37 -1.85
C SER A 37 -12.33 -1.90 -2.28
N ILE A 38 -11.15 -1.49 -2.74
CA ILE A 38 -10.92 -0.14 -3.26
C ILE A 38 -11.70 0.06 -4.56
N VAL A 39 -11.66 -0.90 -5.46
CA VAL A 39 -12.37 -0.82 -6.75
C VAL A 39 -13.88 -0.70 -6.54
N ARG A 40 -14.42 -1.41 -5.56
CA ARG A 40 -15.85 -1.34 -5.24
C ARG A 40 -16.26 -0.04 -4.52
N GLY A 41 -15.30 0.72 -4.03
CA GLY A 41 -15.58 1.92 -3.25
C GLY A 41 -15.81 1.68 -1.76
N ASP A 42 -15.57 0.47 -1.27
CA ASP A 42 -15.69 0.14 0.16
C ASP A 42 -14.51 0.67 0.96
N SER A 43 -13.35 0.82 0.31
CA SER A 43 -12.14 1.36 0.90
C SER A 43 -11.50 2.36 -0.04
N ASP A 44 -10.62 3.22 0.49
CA ASP A 44 -9.98 4.29 -0.28
C ASP A 44 -8.48 4.05 -0.48
N ILE A 45 -7.82 3.45 0.50
CA ILE A 45 -6.37 3.31 0.55
C ILE A 45 -5.98 1.94 1.09
N TYR A 46 -4.96 1.33 0.47
CA TYR A 46 -4.25 0.17 0.99
C TYR A 46 -2.76 0.53 1.11
N ILE A 47 -2.18 0.27 2.27
CA ILE A 47 -0.76 0.46 2.53
C ILE A 47 -0.15 -0.90 2.85
N CYS A 48 0.83 -1.30 2.05
CA CYS A 48 1.62 -2.50 2.26
C CYS A 48 3.03 -2.10 2.67
N LEU A 49 3.51 -2.61 3.80
CA LEU A 49 4.85 -2.30 4.29
C LEU A 49 5.59 -3.60 4.54
N SER A 50 6.71 -3.78 3.85
CA SER A 50 7.57 -4.96 4.01
C SER A 50 8.92 -4.54 4.56
N LEU A 51 9.38 -5.22 5.61
CA LEU A 51 10.65 -4.93 6.25
C LEU A 51 11.80 -5.62 5.53
N PRO A 52 13.00 -5.00 5.51
CA PRO A 52 14.20 -5.67 4.99
C PRO A 52 14.44 -7.01 5.69
N GLY A 53 14.77 -8.04 4.92
CA GLY A 53 15.03 -9.38 5.45
C GLY A 53 13.80 -10.18 5.83
N LYS A 54 12.61 -9.63 5.66
CA LYS A 54 11.34 -10.33 5.88
C LYS A 54 10.71 -10.72 4.53
N SER A 55 9.78 -11.67 4.58
CA SER A 55 9.04 -12.08 3.40
C SER A 55 8.24 -10.89 2.84
N SER A 56 8.31 -10.70 1.54
CA SER A 56 7.60 -9.64 0.83
C SER A 56 6.58 -10.24 -0.14
N PRO A 57 5.52 -9.49 -0.50
CA PRO A 57 4.64 -9.91 -1.58
C PRO A 57 5.40 -10.12 -2.88
N LYS A 58 4.88 -10.99 -3.72
CA LYS A 58 5.49 -11.32 -5.01
C LYS A 58 4.81 -10.55 -6.14
N ASP A 59 5.46 -10.55 -7.33
CA ASP A 59 4.91 -9.93 -8.53
C ASP A 59 3.48 -10.40 -8.82
N TRP A 60 3.24 -11.70 -8.69
CA TRP A 60 1.93 -12.28 -9.01
C TRP A 60 0.83 -11.87 -8.02
N ASP A 61 1.18 -11.39 -6.83
CA ASP A 61 0.20 -10.86 -5.88
C ASP A 61 -0.37 -9.52 -6.34
N PHE A 62 0.40 -8.76 -7.12
CA PHE A 62 0.03 -7.42 -7.56
C PHE A 62 -0.35 -7.29 -9.03
N ALA A 63 0.15 -8.17 -9.90
CA ALA A 63 0.02 -7.97 -11.35
C ALA A 63 -1.44 -7.83 -11.81
N ALA A 64 -2.31 -8.78 -11.46
CA ALA A 64 -3.71 -8.71 -11.83
C ALA A 64 -4.46 -7.62 -11.06
N PRO A 65 -4.32 -7.49 -9.72
CA PRO A 65 -4.96 -6.42 -8.98
C PRO A 65 -4.58 -5.02 -9.49
N GLU A 66 -3.32 -4.80 -9.84
CA GLU A 66 -2.88 -3.51 -10.39
C GLU A 66 -3.62 -3.16 -11.68
N SER A 67 -3.73 -4.12 -12.60
CA SER A 67 -4.47 -3.93 -13.86
C SER A 67 -5.91 -3.51 -13.61
N ILE A 68 -6.59 -4.18 -12.68
CA ILE A 68 -7.98 -3.91 -12.36
C ILE A 68 -8.13 -2.52 -11.74
N LEU A 69 -7.25 -2.17 -10.80
CA LEU A 69 -7.30 -0.87 -10.13
C LEU A 69 -7.04 0.28 -11.11
N LYS A 70 -6.04 0.15 -11.98
CA LYS A 70 -5.74 1.17 -13.00
C LYS A 70 -6.92 1.36 -13.94
N ALA A 71 -7.57 0.28 -14.37
CA ALA A 71 -8.76 0.36 -15.23
C ALA A 71 -9.91 1.09 -14.52
N ALA A 72 -9.97 1.04 -13.19
CA ALA A 72 -10.98 1.73 -12.40
C ALA A 72 -10.60 3.18 -12.05
N GLY A 73 -9.46 3.66 -12.54
CA GLY A 73 -9.00 5.04 -12.30
C GLY A 73 -8.12 5.23 -11.07
N GLY A 74 -7.73 4.15 -10.41
CA GLY A 74 -6.84 4.17 -9.27
C GLY A 74 -5.37 4.05 -9.64
N ALA A 75 -4.51 3.94 -8.62
CA ALA A 75 -3.07 3.81 -8.80
C ALA A 75 -2.46 2.95 -7.71
N ILE A 76 -1.38 2.26 -8.05
CA ILE A 76 -0.51 1.53 -7.12
C ILE A 76 0.92 1.95 -7.40
N THR A 77 1.62 2.47 -6.38
CA THR A 77 3.01 2.92 -6.52
C THR A 77 3.76 2.72 -5.22
N ASN A 78 5.08 3.00 -5.26
CA ASN A 78 5.86 3.18 -4.03
C ASN A 78 5.61 4.59 -3.46
N LEU A 79 6.32 4.95 -2.38
CA LEU A 79 6.18 6.27 -1.74
C LEU A 79 6.60 7.43 -2.64
N ASP A 80 7.48 7.19 -3.60
CA ASP A 80 7.96 8.22 -4.51
C ASP A 80 7.10 8.35 -5.76
N ASN A 81 5.90 7.78 -5.73
CA ASN A 81 4.95 7.78 -6.85
C ASN A 81 5.51 7.10 -8.10
N GLN A 82 6.37 6.11 -7.91
CA GLN A 82 6.93 5.32 -9.01
C GLN A 82 6.16 4.02 -9.15
N GLU A 83 5.92 3.60 -10.38
CA GLU A 83 5.23 2.35 -10.64
C GLU A 83 6.02 1.14 -10.13
N LEU A 84 5.30 0.07 -9.79
CA LEU A 84 5.92 -1.18 -9.37
C LEU A 84 6.77 -1.75 -10.51
N ILE A 85 7.92 -2.31 -10.14
CA ILE A 85 8.83 -2.95 -11.09
C ILE A 85 8.65 -4.46 -10.97
N TYR A 86 8.28 -5.10 -12.09
CA TYR A 86 8.11 -6.54 -12.17
C TYR A 86 9.36 -7.19 -12.81
N GLY A 87 9.55 -8.46 -12.54
CA GLY A 87 10.63 -9.22 -13.16
C GLY A 87 11.99 -9.11 -12.49
N LYS A 88 12.05 -8.65 -11.23
CA LYS A 88 13.29 -8.69 -10.46
C LYS A 88 13.66 -10.15 -10.16
N ASP A 89 14.93 -10.42 -9.89
CA ASP A 89 15.42 -11.78 -9.66
C ASP A 89 14.64 -12.54 -8.59
N SER A 90 14.25 -11.87 -7.51
CA SER A 90 13.49 -12.46 -6.41
C SER A 90 11.98 -12.45 -6.66
N PHE A 91 11.50 -11.71 -7.65
CA PHE A 91 10.08 -11.45 -7.90
C PHE A 91 9.35 -10.86 -6.70
N GLU A 92 10.05 -10.19 -5.80
CA GLU A 92 9.48 -9.60 -4.60
C GLU A 92 9.18 -8.12 -4.77
N GLN A 93 8.05 -7.69 -4.20
CA GLN A 93 7.64 -6.29 -4.11
C GLN A 93 7.83 -5.82 -2.66
N GLY A 94 9.03 -5.34 -2.36
CA GLY A 94 9.38 -4.90 -1.01
C GLY A 94 9.15 -3.42 -0.76
N GLY A 95 9.46 -2.98 0.45
CA GLY A 95 9.33 -1.59 0.85
C GLY A 95 7.89 -1.20 1.16
N ILE A 96 7.54 0.04 0.82
CA ILE A 96 6.19 0.57 1.07
C ILE A 96 5.47 0.74 -0.27
N ILE A 97 4.29 0.13 -0.37
CA ILE A 97 3.44 0.19 -1.55
C ILE A 97 2.11 0.78 -1.14
N ILE A 98 1.62 1.74 -1.93
CA ILE A 98 0.37 2.45 -1.67
C ILE A 98 -0.55 2.29 -2.86
N ALA A 99 -1.79 1.87 -2.58
CA ALA A 99 -2.86 1.78 -3.57
C ALA A 99 -3.99 2.73 -3.18
N THR A 100 -4.49 3.49 -4.13
CA THR A 100 -5.61 4.41 -3.90
C THR A 100 -6.62 4.33 -5.04
N ASN A 101 -7.81 4.87 -4.79
CA ASN A 101 -8.92 4.82 -5.75
C ASN A 101 -8.87 5.91 -6.82
N ASP A 102 -7.97 6.90 -6.70
CA ASP A 102 -7.92 8.04 -7.64
C ASP A 102 -6.48 8.42 -7.93
N LYS A 103 -6.05 8.21 -9.17
CA LYS A 103 -4.69 8.53 -9.57
C LYS A 103 -4.38 10.04 -9.51
N LYS A 104 -5.40 10.88 -9.56
CA LYS A 104 -5.21 12.35 -9.51
C LYS A 104 -4.74 12.82 -8.15
N THR A 105 -5.19 12.16 -7.08
CA THR A 105 -4.80 12.51 -5.71
C THR A 105 -3.72 11.59 -5.14
N HIS A 106 -3.37 10.55 -5.86
CA HIS A 106 -2.44 9.51 -5.39
C HIS A 106 -1.07 10.08 -5.02
N GLU A 107 -0.49 10.91 -5.88
CA GLU A 107 0.83 11.51 -5.63
C GLU A 107 0.85 12.32 -4.34
N ASP A 108 -0.20 13.13 -4.12
CA ASP A 108 -0.32 13.94 -2.92
C ASP A 108 -0.43 13.07 -1.66
N ILE A 109 -1.17 11.97 -1.75
CA ILE A 109 -1.29 11.01 -0.65
C ILE A 109 0.06 10.37 -0.35
N CYS A 110 0.80 9.95 -1.36
CA CYS A 110 2.15 9.39 -1.19
C CYS A 110 3.08 10.40 -0.52
N TYR A 111 3.04 11.64 -0.95
CA TYR A 111 3.86 12.72 -0.38
C TYR A 111 3.54 12.94 1.10
N LYS A 112 2.26 13.01 1.44
CA LYS A 112 1.83 13.21 2.83
C LYS A 112 2.26 12.05 3.73
N ILE A 113 2.10 10.82 3.26
CA ILE A 113 2.51 9.64 4.01
C ILE A 113 4.03 9.62 4.20
N LYS A 114 4.79 9.94 3.16
CA LYS A 114 6.25 10.02 3.24
C LYS A 114 6.70 11.04 4.28
N LYS A 115 6.06 12.20 4.33
CA LYS A 115 6.36 13.24 5.32
C LYS A 115 6.10 12.75 6.74
N ILE A 116 5.01 12.06 6.98
CA ILE A 116 4.70 11.50 8.29
C ILE A 116 5.77 10.50 8.72
N ILE A 117 6.20 9.63 7.80
CA ILE A 117 7.24 8.65 8.07
C ILE A 117 8.56 9.33 8.42
N GLN A 118 8.97 10.33 7.66
CA GLN A 118 10.23 11.06 7.88
C GLN A 118 10.20 11.83 9.19
N ASN A 119 9.11 12.54 9.47
CA ASN A 119 8.99 13.39 10.66
C ASN A 119 8.94 12.59 11.96
N ASN A 120 8.55 11.33 11.90
CA ASN A 120 8.42 10.46 13.07
C ASN A 120 9.43 9.33 13.10
N SER A 121 10.35 9.27 12.13
CA SER A 121 11.38 8.22 12.01
C SER A 121 10.80 6.80 12.09
N ILE A 122 9.65 6.59 11.45
CA ILE A 122 8.90 5.33 11.54
C ILE A 122 9.57 4.21 10.75
N TYR A 123 10.18 4.56 9.59
CA TYR A 123 10.75 3.58 8.67
C TYR A 123 12.00 4.17 8.01
N PRO A 124 13.07 3.39 7.81
CA PRO A 124 14.26 3.90 7.12
C PRO A 124 13.95 4.15 5.64
N LEU A 125 14.07 5.38 5.25
CA LEU A 125 13.87 5.82 3.87
C LEU A 125 15.18 6.21 3.21
#